data_90e0b5e59adec1055973832d562e2fa8
#
_entry.id   90e0b5e59adec1055973832d562e2fa8
#
_cell.length_a   1.000
_cell.length_b   1.000
_cell.length_c   1.000
_cell.angle_alpha   90.00
_cell.angle_beta   90.00
_cell.angle_gamma   90.00
#
_symmetry.space_group_name_H-M   'P 1'
#
loop_
_entity.id
_entity.type
_entity.pdbx_description
1 polymer ?
#
loop_
_entity_poly.entity_id
_entity_poly.type
_entity_poly.pdbx_seq_one_letter_code
_entity_poly.pdbx_strand_id
1 'polypeptide(L)'
;VMPSNTELEQAVLGSLLLSVEKYPEVDALITSSDFESPAHKNIYECIKELADPGKATDHITVSKLLDRKNSLKSVGGVSYLKELQTIPITAFNADSYANSVKEQSVDRNLQKVLNELLNTAKDPQGKTSDDLLNDAETKIFELSENRSKTDSLKKIDEYVGLTMDKLQELSNRQGDLIGLSSGFKAIDGITQGLQEEDLIVIAGRPSMGKTSLAMNIAENVAKNEDGCVAVFSLEMSSQSLTARMMASMAAISQQNVKSAN
;
A
#
# COMPACT_ATOMS: atom_id res chain seq x y z
N VAL A 1 12.57 19.95 -21.33
CA VAL A 1 11.99 20.77 -20.24
C VAL A 1 10.85 19.96 -19.70
N MET A 2 10.90 19.53 -18.42
CA MET A 2 9.74 18.93 -17.77
C MET A 2 8.64 19.98 -17.67
N PRO A 3 7.38 19.65 -17.97
CA PRO A 3 6.26 20.57 -17.81
C PRO A 3 6.15 20.99 -16.34
N SER A 4 5.70 22.23 -16.10
CA SER A 4 5.47 22.73 -14.75
C SER A 4 4.32 21.96 -14.06
N ASN A 5 4.29 21.95 -12.73
CA ASN A 5 3.19 21.30 -11.96
C ASN A 5 1.82 21.74 -12.46
N THR A 6 1.66 23.05 -12.73
CA THR A 6 0.42 23.63 -13.23
C THR A 6 0.02 23.10 -14.60
N GLU A 7 0.98 22.93 -15.52
CA GLU A 7 0.71 22.42 -16.87
C GLU A 7 0.24 20.96 -16.86
N LEU A 8 0.81 20.12 -16.00
CA LEU A 8 0.38 18.73 -15.85
C LEU A 8 -1.04 18.62 -15.27
N GLU A 9 -1.34 19.42 -14.25
CA GLU A 9 -2.70 19.48 -13.67
C GLU A 9 -3.72 19.95 -14.71
N GLN A 10 -3.37 20.97 -15.47
CA GLN A 10 -4.20 21.48 -16.57
C GLN A 10 -4.42 20.43 -17.66
N ALA A 11 -3.39 19.67 -18.01
CA ALA A 11 -3.49 18.60 -19.00
C ALA A 11 -4.41 17.46 -18.55
N VAL A 12 -4.36 17.07 -17.26
CA VAL A 12 -5.31 16.10 -16.69
C VAL A 12 -6.74 16.60 -16.78
N LEU A 13 -7.01 17.81 -16.26
CA LEU A 13 -8.35 18.38 -16.26
C LEU A 13 -8.88 18.60 -17.67
N GLY A 14 -8.04 19.09 -18.56
CA GLY A 14 -8.37 19.27 -19.98
C GLY A 14 -8.74 17.94 -20.66
N SER A 15 -7.98 16.87 -20.38
CA SER A 15 -8.24 15.53 -20.90
C SER A 15 -9.60 15.00 -20.42
N LEU A 16 -9.94 15.20 -19.16
CA LEU A 16 -11.22 14.80 -18.58
C LEU A 16 -12.41 15.61 -19.14
N LEU A 17 -12.20 16.91 -19.42
CA LEU A 17 -13.19 17.77 -20.09
C LEU A 17 -13.38 17.43 -21.57
N LEU A 18 -12.39 16.80 -22.22
CA LEU A 18 -12.50 16.32 -23.59
C LEU A 18 -13.19 14.94 -23.67
N SER A 19 -12.86 14.05 -22.73
CA SER A 19 -13.43 12.70 -22.68
C SER A 19 -13.58 12.25 -21.23
N VAL A 20 -14.80 12.25 -20.74
CA VAL A 20 -15.13 11.76 -19.38
C VAL A 20 -14.93 10.25 -19.25
N GLU A 21 -14.89 9.52 -20.36
CA GLU A 21 -14.64 8.06 -20.35
C GLU A 21 -13.28 7.71 -19.74
N LYS A 22 -12.34 8.66 -19.71
CA LYS A 22 -11.04 8.52 -19.05
C LYS A 22 -11.09 8.74 -17.55
N TYR A 23 -12.21 9.21 -17.01
CA TYR A 23 -12.34 9.51 -15.58
C TYR A 23 -12.04 8.28 -14.68
N PRO A 24 -12.57 7.05 -14.94
CA PRO A 24 -12.27 5.90 -14.09
C PRO A 24 -10.78 5.55 -14.02
N GLU A 25 -10.05 5.70 -15.14
CA GLU A 25 -8.61 5.46 -15.20
C GLU A 25 -7.84 6.50 -14.37
N VAL A 26 -8.25 7.76 -14.44
CA VAL A 26 -7.63 8.88 -13.70
C VAL A 26 -7.99 8.84 -12.22
N ASP A 27 -9.26 8.56 -11.85
CA ASP A 27 -9.71 8.49 -10.43
C ASP A 27 -9.07 7.32 -9.67
N ALA A 28 -8.65 6.27 -10.39
CA ALA A 28 -7.87 5.19 -9.82
C ALA A 28 -6.42 5.62 -9.45
N LEU A 29 -5.88 6.67 -10.07
CA LEU A 29 -4.50 7.12 -9.90
C LEU A 29 -4.38 8.31 -8.95
N ILE A 30 -5.32 9.27 -9.02
CA ILE A 30 -5.26 10.55 -8.29
C ILE A 30 -6.58 10.89 -7.63
N THR A 31 -6.49 11.74 -6.60
CA THR A 31 -7.62 12.34 -5.90
C THR A 31 -7.56 13.86 -5.99
N SER A 32 -8.61 14.56 -5.58
CA SER A 32 -8.60 16.04 -5.54
C SER A 32 -7.48 16.62 -4.68
N SER A 33 -7.01 15.88 -3.65
CA SER A 33 -5.91 16.31 -2.78
C SER A 33 -4.54 16.31 -3.48
N ASP A 34 -4.40 15.57 -4.58
CA ASP A 34 -3.14 15.49 -5.33
C ASP A 34 -2.85 16.72 -6.17
N PHE A 35 -3.86 17.54 -6.44
CA PHE A 35 -3.68 18.83 -7.11
C PHE A 35 -3.09 19.88 -6.15
N GLU A 36 -2.18 20.71 -6.65
CA GLU A 36 -1.63 21.83 -5.90
C GLU A 36 -2.57 23.03 -5.89
N SER A 37 -3.11 23.37 -7.07
CA SER A 37 -4.01 24.51 -7.25
C SER A 37 -5.38 24.26 -6.61
N PRO A 38 -5.85 25.13 -5.70
CA PRO A 38 -7.22 25.05 -5.17
C PRO A 38 -8.30 25.14 -6.26
N ALA A 39 -8.02 25.89 -7.33
CA ALA A 39 -8.92 25.97 -8.48
C ALA A 39 -9.05 24.62 -9.19
N HIS A 40 -7.94 23.92 -9.40
CA HIS A 40 -7.93 22.60 -10.02
C HIS A 40 -8.61 21.54 -9.15
N LYS A 41 -8.44 21.57 -7.82
CA LYS A 41 -9.17 20.73 -6.89
C LYS A 41 -10.67 20.84 -7.08
N ASN A 42 -11.18 22.07 -7.09
CA ASN A 42 -12.60 22.36 -7.24
C ASN A 42 -13.14 21.89 -8.61
N ILE A 43 -12.35 22.07 -9.68
CA ILE A 43 -12.72 21.62 -11.01
C ILE A 43 -12.78 20.09 -11.04
N TYR A 44 -11.78 19.41 -10.50
CA TYR A 44 -11.72 17.94 -10.44
C TYR A 44 -12.91 17.36 -9.65
N GLU A 45 -13.26 17.94 -8.50
CA GLU A 45 -14.42 17.51 -7.70
C GLU A 45 -15.73 17.69 -8.46
N CYS A 46 -15.87 18.77 -9.24
CA CYS A 46 -17.05 18.95 -10.09
C CYS A 46 -17.10 17.94 -11.25
N ILE A 47 -15.95 17.61 -11.84
CA ILE A 47 -15.88 16.54 -12.85
C ILE A 47 -16.27 15.20 -12.22
N LYS A 48 -15.78 14.89 -11.02
CA LYS A 48 -16.14 13.68 -10.26
C LYS A 48 -17.64 13.54 -10.04
N GLU A 49 -18.31 14.61 -9.64
CA GLU A 49 -19.77 14.61 -9.43
C GLU A 49 -20.57 14.41 -10.74
N LEU A 50 -20.00 14.80 -11.87
CA LEU A 50 -20.63 14.69 -13.19
C LEU A 50 -20.23 13.42 -13.94
N ALA A 51 -19.25 12.66 -13.44
CA ALA A 51 -18.70 11.49 -14.12
C ALA A 51 -19.62 10.25 -14.10
N ASP A 52 -20.89 10.40 -13.81
CA ASP A 52 -21.89 9.35 -13.95
C ASP A 52 -22.09 8.93 -15.42
N PRO A 53 -22.22 7.61 -15.69
CA PRO A 53 -22.47 7.13 -17.05
C PRO A 53 -23.70 7.78 -17.67
N GLY A 54 -23.51 8.46 -18.82
CA GLY A 54 -24.59 9.09 -19.60
C GLY A 54 -24.79 10.59 -19.36
N LYS A 55 -24.02 11.24 -18.50
CA LYS A 55 -23.99 12.69 -18.37
C LYS A 55 -22.85 13.30 -19.18
N ALA A 56 -23.13 14.36 -19.93
CA ALA A 56 -22.07 15.12 -20.60
C ALA A 56 -21.24 15.88 -19.56
N THR A 57 -19.92 15.68 -19.58
CA THR A 57 -18.97 16.35 -18.70
C THR A 57 -18.05 17.22 -19.54
N ASP A 58 -18.56 18.39 -19.91
CA ASP A 58 -17.86 19.40 -20.69
C ASP A 58 -17.71 20.71 -19.89
N HIS A 59 -17.01 21.67 -20.46
CA HIS A 59 -16.83 22.97 -19.85
C HIS A 59 -18.14 23.68 -19.51
N ILE A 60 -19.25 23.40 -20.21
CA ILE A 60 -20.57 24.02 -19.99
C ILE A 60 -21.22 23.42 -18.74
N THR A 61 -21.26 22.10 -18.63
CA THR A 61 -21.86 21.39 -17.49
C THR A 61 -21.07 21.61 -16.21
N VAL A 62 -19.73 21.58 -16.28
CA VAL A 62 -18.84 21.88 -15.16
C VAL A 62 -18.98 23.34 -14.72
N SER A 63 -19.07 24.30 -15.66
CA SER A 63 -19.25 25.72 -15.30
C SER A 63 -20.58 25.97 -14.59
N LYS A 64 -21.68 25.33 -14.99
CA LYS A 64 -22.98 25.42 -14.31
C LYS A 64 -22.92 24.86 -12.88
N LEU A 65 -22.20 23.76 -12.67
CA LEU A 65 -22.05 23.17 -11.34
C LEU A 65 -21.19 24.07 -10.45
N LEU A 66 -20.08 24.60 -10.96
CA LEU A 66 -19.22 25.54 -10.25
C LEU A 66 -19.98 26.84 -9.91
N ASP A 67 -20.84 27.31 -10.78
CA ASP A 67 -21.67 28.50 -10.53
C ASP A 67 -22.68 28.26 -9.39
N ARG A 68 -23.35 27.09 -9.39
CA ARG A 68 -24.22 26.67 -8.28
C ARG A 68 -23.48 26.59 -6.93
N LYS A 69 -22.21 26.22 -6.95
CA LYS A 69 -21.33 26.16 -5.77
C LYS A 69 -20.69 27.52 -5.43
N ASN A 70 -21.01 28.58 -6.14
CA ASN A 70 -20.41 29.91 -6.03
C ASN A 70 -18.88 29.92 -6.19
N SER A 71 -18.32 28.93 -6.90
CA SER A 71 -16.87 28.74 -7.07
C SER A 71 -16.38 29.07 -8.49
N LEU A 72 -17.29 29.41 -9.44
CA LEU A 72 -16.90 29.65 -10.84
C LEU A 72 -15.90 30.80 -11.01
N LYS A 73 -16.05 31.88 -10.25
CA LYS A 73 -15.12 33.02 -10.31
C LYS A 73 -13.74 32.68 -9.75
N SER A 74 -13.67 31.88 -8.67
CA SER A 74 -12.42 31.49 -8.03
C SER A 74 -11.57 30.52 -8.86
N VAL A 75 -12.19 29.80 -9.79
CA VAL A 75 -11.49 28.89 -10.69
C VAL A 75 -11.07 29.51 -12.03
N GLY A 76 -11.32 30.82 -12.24
CA GLY A 76 -10.95 31.51 -13.48
C GLY A 76 -12.09 31.65 -14.50
N GLY A 77 -13.32 31.27 -14.13
CA GLY A 77 -14.51 31.44 -14.97
C GLY A 77 -14.58 30.45 -16.13
N VAL A 78 -15.60 30.67 -17.00
CA VAL A 78 -15.83 29.82 -18.18
C VAL A 78 -14.68 29.87 -19.18
N SER A 79 -13.98 31.02 -19.26
CA SER A 79 -12.85 31.18 -20.18
C SER A 79 -11.72 30.23 -19.87
N TYR A 80 -11.41 30.07 -18.58
CA TYR A 80 -10.38 29.14 -18.13
C TYR A 80 -10.74 27.67 -18.39
N LEU A 81 -11.99 27.29 -18.18
CA LEU A 81 -12.43 25.92 -18.49
C LEU A 81 -12.35 25.61 -20.00
N LYS A 82 -12.59 26.58 -20.86
CA LYS A 82 -12.36 26.44 -22.32
C LYS A 82 -10.89 26.32 -22.65
N GLU A 83 -10.03 27.12 -22.01
CA GLU A 83 -8.58 27.05 -22.18
C GLU A 83 -8.05 25.66 -21.82
N LEU A 84 -8.49 25.10 -20.68
CA LEU A 84 -8.10 23.74 -20.25
C LEU A 84 -8.37 22.69 -21.32
N GLN A 85 -9.47 22.77 -22.07
CA GLN A 85 -9.78 21.83 -23.15
C GLN A 85 -8.81 21.93 -24.35
N THR A 86 -8.12 23.05 -24.49
CA THR A 86 -7.17 23.25 -25.62
C THR A 86 -5.75 22.79 -25.32
N ILE A 87 -5.42 22.53 -24.06
CA ILE A 87 -4.07 22.15 -23.61
C ILE A 87 -3.69 20.74 -24.06
N PRO A 88 -4.49 19.68 -23.82
CA PRO A 88 -4.15 18.35 -24.31
C PRO A 88 -4.51 18.22 -25.79
N ILE A 89 -3.59 17.69 -26.58
CA ILE A 89 -3.85 17.40 -28.01
C ILE A 89 -4.91 16.28 -28.11
N THR A 90 -4.87 15.32 -27.20
CA THR A 90 -5.81 14.20 -27.10
C THR A 90 -6.02 13.80 -25.64
N ALA A 91 -7.19 13.22 -25.33
CA ALA A 91 -7.44 12.65 -24.02
C ALA A 91 -6.71 11.31 -23.77
N PHE A 92 -5.98 10.80 -24.75
CA PHE A 92 -5.34 9.47 -24.70
C PHE A 92 -4.28 9.36 -23.60
N ASN A 93 -3.56 10.44 -23.30
CA ASN A 93 -2.47 10.46 -22.32
C ASN A 93 -2.91 10.89 -20.91
N ALA A 94 -4.22 10.88 -20.61
CA ALA A 94 -4.73 11.34 -19.32
C ALA A 94 -4.14 10.58 -18.13
N ASP A 95 -3.94 9.28 -18.27
CA ASP A 95 -3.30 8.38 -17.29
C ASP A 95 -1.83 8.74 -17.04
N SER A 96 -1.08 9.04 -18.08
CA SER A 96 0.32 9.46 -17.98
C SER A 96 0.45 10.80 -17.25
N TYR A 97 -0.42 11.77 -17.57
CA TYR A 97 -0.45 13.05 -16.86
C TYR A 97 -0.87 12.88 -15.40
N ALA A 98 -1.87 12.01 -15.12
CA ALA A 98 -2.30 11.71 -13.76
C ALA A 98 -1.17 11.08 -12.93
N ASN A 99 -0.42 10.12 -13.47
CA ASN A 99 0.75 9.55 -12.81
C ASN A 99 1.80 10.62 -12.46
N SER A 100 2.09 11.53 -13.38
CA SER A 100 3.03 12.62 -13.13
C SER A 100 2.53 13.58 -12.05
N VAL A 101 1.23 13.89 -12.02
CA VAL A 101 0.61 14.69 -10.94
C VAL A 101 0.72 13.96 -9.61
N LYS A 102 0.53 12.64 -9.58
CA LYS A 102 0.68 11.81 -8.38
C LYS A 102 2.10 11.85 -7.83
N GLU A 103 3.10 11.65 -8.67
CA GLU A 103 4.51 11.72 -8.27
C GLU A 103 4.84 13.07 -7.64
N GLN A 104 4.42 14.16 -8.28
CA GLN A 104 4.63 15.51 -7.75
C GLN A 104 3.88 15.76 -6.44
N SER A 105 2.69 15.19 -6.27
CA SER A 105 1.94 15.24 -5.01
C SER A 105 2.70 14.54 -3.88
N VAL A 106 3.26 13.37 -4.15
CA VAL A 106 4.09 12.64 -3.18
C VAL A 106 5.30 13.46 -2.77
N ASP A 107 6.01 14.07 -3.73
CA ASP A 107 7.18 14.90 -3.47
C ASP A 107 6.82 16.13 -2.60
N ARG A 108 5.71 16.81 -2.90
CA ARG A 108 5.23 17.95 -2.09
C ARG A 108 4.87 17.50 -0.66
N ASN A 109 4.18 16.38 -0.51
CA ASN A 109 3.80 15.88 0.80
C ASN A 109 5.03 15.45 1.61
N LEU A 110 6.02 14.82 0.98
CA LEU A 110 7.30 14.50 1.62
C LEU A 110 8.02 15.76 2.10
N GLN A 111 8.15 16.77 1.23
CA GLN A 111 8.78 18.05 1.60
C GLN A 111 8.05 18.73 2.77
N LYS A 112 6.71 18.69 2.77
CA LYS A 112 5.90 19.24 3.87
C LYS A 112 6.17 18.51 5.18
N VAL A 113 6.16 17.18 5.19
CA VAL A 113 6.41 16.38 6.38
C VAL A 113 7.84 16.58 6.88
N LEU A 114 8.84 16.63 5.99
CA LEU A 114 10.23 16.89 6.37
C LEU A 114 10.40 18.27 7.00
N ASN A 115 9.74 19.30 6.47
CA ASN A 115 9.77 20.65 7.06
C ASN A 115 9.07 20.69 8.43
N GLU A 116 7.95 19.98 8.61
CA GLU A 116 7.27 19.87 9.91
C GLU A 116 8.17 19.17 10.94
N LEU A 117 8.81 18.07 10.57
CA LEU A 117 9.73 17.35 11.43
C LEU A 117 10.95 18.19 11.79
N LEU A 118 11.51 18.91 10.83
CA LEU A 118 12.62 19.84 11.07
C LEU A 118 12.25 20.94 12.06
N ASN A 119 11.07 21.52 11.93
CA ASN A 119 10.58 22.55 12.85
C ASN A 119 10.34 21.99 14.25
N THR A 120 9.75 20.80 14.37
CA THR A 120 9.54 20.13 15.65
C THR A 120 10.89 19.75 16.32
N ALA A 121 11.89 19.35 15.54
CA ALA A 121 13.21 19.04 16.05
C ALA A 121 13.97 20.29 16.53
N LYS A 122 13.74 21.46 15.91
CA LYS A 122 14.32 22.75 16.34
C LYS A 122 13.70 23.29 17.62
N ASP A 123 12.39 23.06 17.81
CA ASP A 123 11.64 23.47 19.00
C ASP A 123 10.82 22.29 19.54
N PRO A 124 11.44 21.42 20.36
CA PRO A 124 10.83 20.18 20.80
C PRO A 124 9.64 20.33 21.75
N GLN A 125 9.41 21.53 22.32
CA GLN A 125 8.30 21.81 23.24
C GLN A 125 8.14 20.79 24.38
N GLY A 126 9.26 20.30 24.91
CA GLY A 126 9.30 19.34 26.02
C GLY A 126 9.24 17.86 25.61
N LYS A 127 9.20 17.55 24.31
CA LYS A 127 9.30 16.16 23.80
C LYS A 127 10.71 15.62 23.98
N THR A 128 10.81 14.33 24.30
CA THR A 128 12.09 13.62 24.35
C THR A 128 12.58 13.28 22.94
N SER A 129 13.87 12.89 22.82
CA SER A 129 14.41 12.43 21.53
C SER A 129 13.67 11.20 21.02
N ASP A 130 13.23 10.30 21.90
CA ASP A 130 12.46 9.11 21.52
C ASP A 130 11.08 9.48 21.00
N ASP A 131 10.42 10.48 21.59
CA ASP A 131 9.13 10.99 21.09
C ASP A 131 9.27 11.59 19.69
N LEU A 132 10.34 12.33 19.43
CA LEU A 132 10.62 12.91 18.11
C LEU A 132 10.89 11.84 17.04
N LEU A 133 11.62 10.78 17.40
CA LEU A 133 11.85 9.65 16.50
C LEU A 133 10.56 8.91 16.17
N ASN A 134 9.72 8.62 17.18
CA ASN A 134 8.44 7.96 16.98
C ASN A 134 7.49 8.81 16.10
N ASP A 135 7.46 10.13 16.32
CA ASP A 135 6.68 11.05 15.49
C ASP A 135 7.17 11.03 14.02
N ALA A 136 8.50 10.98 13.82
CA ALA A 136 9.08 10.91 12.49
C ALA A 136 8.74 9.60 11.77
N GLU A 137 8.89 8.46 12.45
CA GLU A 137 8.53 7.14 11.93
C GLU A 137 7.06 7.08 11.54
N THR A 138 6.17 7.55 12.42
CA THR A 138 4.72 7.56 12.16
C THR A 138 4.37 8.39 10.93
N LYS A 139 4.88 9.62 10.83
CA LYS A 139 4.57 10.50 9.70
C LYS A 139 5.11 9.98 8.36
N ILE A 140 6.31 9.38 8.37
CA ILE A 140 6.89 8.77 7.16
C ILE A 140 6.11 7.51 6.77
N PHE A 141 5.69 6.70 7.74
CA PHE A 141 4.87 5.53 7.49
C PHE A 141 3.52 5.89 6.87
N GLU A 142 2.82 6.91 7.39
CA GLU A 142 1.55 7.42 6.84
C GLU A 142 1.68 7.88 5.38
N LEU A 143 2.81 8.52 5.02
CA LEU A 143 3.10 8.87 3.63
C LEU A 143 3.26 7.63 2.74
N SER A 144 3.92 6.59 3.25
CA SER A 144 4.11 5.33 2.53
C SER A 144 2.80 4.59 2.30
N GLU A 145 1.93 4.52 3.32
CA GLU A 145 0.61 3.89 3.20
C GLU A 145 -0.30 4.60 2.19
N ASN A 146 -0.28 5.94 2.19
CA ASN A 146 -1.05 6.73 1.22
C ASN A 146 -0.58 6.53 -0.23
N ARG A 147 0.68 6.11 -0.43
CA ARG A 147 1.21 5.72 -1.73
C ARG A 147 0.66 4.36 -2.17
N SER A 148 0.51 3.41 -1.23
CA SER A 148 0.07 2.03 -1.50
C SER A 148 -1.45 1.92 -1.75
N LYS A 149 -2.25 2.91 -1.34
CA LYS A 149 -3.71 2.94 -1.63
C LYS A 149 -4.06 3.10 -3.12
N THR A 150 -3.06 3.29 -3.96
CA THR A 150 -3.19 3.29 -5.42
C THR A 150 -3.00 1.90 -6.03
N ASP A 151 -3.18 0.81 -5.26
CA ASP A 151 -3.39 -0.52 -5.85
C ASP A 151 -4.75 -0.48 -6.57
N SER A 152 -4.69 0.08 -7.78
CA SER A 152 -5.82 0.21 -8.68
C SER A 152 -6.45 -1.17 -8.88
N LEU A 153 -7.77 -1.22 -8.93
CA LEU A 153 -8.51 -2.39 -9.36
C LEU A 153 -7.91 -2.88 -10.69
N LYS A 154 -7.17 -3.98 -10.63
CA LYS A 154 -6.60 -4.62 -11.82
C LYS A 154 -7.66 -5.49 -12.45
N LYS A 155 -7.68 -5.54 -13.77
CA LYS A 155 -8.59 -6.41 -14.49
C LYS A 155 -8.24 -7.87 -14.17
N ILE A 156 -9.26 -8.70 -14.03
CA ILE A 156 -9.07 -10.13 -13.72
C ILE A 156 -8.20 -10.84 -14.77
N ASP A 157 -8.23 -10.36 -16.00
CA ASP A 157 -7.43 -10.93 -17.12
C ASP A 157 -5.92 -10.91 -16.83
N GLU A 158 -5.43 -9.89 -16.11
CA GLU A 158 -4.02 -9.78 -15.72
C GLU A 158 -3.64 -10.87 -14.71
N TYR A 159 -4.57 -11.21 -13.80
CA TYR A 159 -4.36 -12.26 -12.81
C TYR A 159 -4.52 -13.66 -13.38
N VAL A 160 -5.37 -13.84 -14.40
CA VAL A 160 -5.57 -15.14 -15.04
C VAL A 160 -4.25 -15.68 -15.62
N GLY A 161 -3.48 -14.83 -16.31
CA GLY A 161 -2.16 -15.22 -16.86
C GLY A 161 -1.20 -15.71 -15.76
N LEU A 162 -1.01 -14.89 -14.72
CA LEU A 162 -0.14 -15.22 -13.57
C LEU A 162 -0.60 -16.48 -12.82
N THR A 163 -1.91 -16.67 -12.70
CA THR A 163 -2.48 -17.86 -12.03
C THR A 163 -2.26 -19.12 -12.86
N MET A 164 -2.38 -19.04 -14.18
CA MET A 164 -2.13 -20.15 -15.07
C MET A 164 -0.66 -20.59 -15.04
N ASP A 165 0.27 -19.63 -15.03
CA ASP A 165 1.70 -19.92 -14.91
C ASP A 165 2.01 -20.63 -13.58
N LYS A 166 1.43 -20.14 -12.47
CA LYS A 166 1.57 -20.75 -11.14
C LYS A 166 0.99 -22.17 -11.08
N LEU A 167 -0.17 -22.40 -11.69
CA LEU A 167 -0.79 -23.72 -11.77
C LEU A 167 0.04 -24.70 -12.61
N GLN A 168 0.67 -24.22 -13.69
CA GLN A 168 1.53 -25.03 -14.54
C GLN A 168 2.83 -25.41 -13.81
N GLU A 169 3.39 -24.48 -13.02
CA GLU A 169 4.54 -24.76 -12.17
C GLU A 169 4.20 -25.80 -11.09
N LEU A 170 3.06 -25.66 -10.40
CA LEU A 170 2.58 -26.65 -9.42
C LEU A 170 2.32 -28.03 -10.03
N SER A 171 1.76 -28.07 -11.24
CA SER A 171 1.53 -29.35 -11.97
C SER A 171 2.82 -30.07 -12.31
N ASN A 172 3.91 -29.36 -12.50
CA ASN A 172 5.22 -29.93 -12.80
C ASN A 172 5.95 -30.48 -11.54
N ARG A 173 5.54 -30.04 -10.34
CA ARG A 173 6.04 -30.53 -9.05
C ARG A 173 5.30 -31.80 -8.65
N GLN A 174 5.69 -32.96 -9.20
CA GLN A 174 5.08 -34.25 -8.84
C GLN A 174 5.47 -34.66 -7.41
N GLY A 175 4.53 -34.57 -6.47
CA GLY A 175 4.63 -35.16 -5.13
C GLY A 175 5.28 -34.36 -4.05
N ASP A 176 5.73 -33.14 -4.32
CA ASP A 176 6.25 -32.20 -3.32
C ASP A 176 5.13 -31.40 -2.66
N LEU A 177 5.35 -30.99 -1.40
CA LEU A 177 4.45 -30.08 -0.71
C LEU A 177 4.36 -28.77 -1.50
N ILE A 178 3.15 -28.20 -1.53
CA ILE A 178 2.91 -26.92 -2.23
C ILE A 178 3.53 -25.76 -1.44
N GLY A 179 3.39 -25.81 -0.10
CA GLY A 179 3.92 -24.80 0.83
C GLY A 179 5.16 -25.27 1.58
N LEU A 180 5.61 -24.45 2.54
CA LEU A 180 6.73 -24.77 3.43
C LEU A 180 6.38 -25.93 4.36
N SER A 181 7.28 -26.89 4.53
CA SER A 181 7.06 -28.00 5.43
C SER A 181 7.07 -27.55 6.90
N SER A 182 6.05 -27.92 7.66
CA SER A 182 6.02 -27.73 9.11
C SER A 182 7.01 -28.66 9.84
N GLY A 183 7.51 -29.71 9.16
CA GLY A 183 8.29 -30.80 9.73
C GLY A 183 7.46 -31.87 10.42
N PHE A 184 6.14 -31.73 10.43
CA PHE A 184 5.20 -32.70 10.98
C PHE A 184 4.37 -33.34 9.85
N LYS A 185 4.70 -34.57 9.46
CA LYS A 185 4.07 -35.25 8.34
C LYS A 185 2.54 -35.29 8.40
N ALA A 186 1.97 -35.40 9.62
CA ALA A 186 0.52 -35.44 9.78
C ALA A 186 -0.11 -34.07 9.51
N ILE A 187 0.55 -32.99 9.86
CA ILE A 187 0.10 -31.63 9.56
C ILE A 187 0.26 -31.37 8.07
N ASP A 188 1.45 -31.61 7.54
CA ASP A 188 1.78 -31.36 6.15
C ASP A 188 0.89 -32.17 5.19
N GLY A 189 0.52 -33.40 5.56
CA GLY A 189 -0.40 -34.21 4.79
C GLY A 189 -1.84 -33.66 4.70
N ILE A 190 -2.26 -32.85 5.67
CA ILE A 190 -3.59 -32.21 5.67
C ILE A 190 -3.53 -30.83 5.02
N THR A 191 -2.49 -30.04 5.34
CA THR A 191 -2.37 -28.63 4.90
C THR A 191 -1.69 -28.47 3.57
N GLN A 192 -0.99 -29.49 3.06
CA GLN A 192 -0.06 -29.43 1.93
C GLN A 192 1.09 -28.43 2.16
N GLY A 193 1.49 -28.24 3.44
CA GLY A 193 2.47 -27.26 3.89
C GLY A 193 1.86 -25.91 4.24
N LEU A 194 2.71 -25.00 4.76
CA LEU A 194 2.33 -23.64 5.12
C LEU A 194 2.40 -22.77 3.84
N GLN A 195 1.26 -22.20 3.44
CA GLN A 195 1.16 -21.41 2.21
C GLN A 195 1.61 -19.97 2.43
N GLU A 196 2.08 -19.32 1.36
CA GLU A 196 2.34 -17.89 1.36
C GLU A 196 1.05 -17.10 1.66
N GLU A 197 1.17 -15.98 2.35
CA GLU A 197 0.06 -15.07 2.70
C GLU A 197 -0.96 -15.64 3.71
N ASP A 198 -0.79 -16.90 4.18
CA ASP A 198 -1.69 -17.49 5.16
C ASP A 198 -1.43 -17.00 6.58
N LEU A 199 -2.51 -16.71 7.31
CA LEU A 199 -2.51 -16.52 8.75
C LEU A 199 -2.89 -17.83 9.45
N ILE A 200 -1.91 -18.51 10.05
CA ILE A 200 -2.12 -19.77 10.75
C ILE A 200 -2.22 -19.52 12.25
N VAL A 201 -3.36 -19.89 12.85
CA VAL A 201 -3.63 -19.70 14.28
C VAL A 201 -3.52 -21.01 15.04
N ILE A 202 -2.58 -21.09 15.99
CA ILE A 202 -2.42 -22.23 16.91
C ILE A 202 -3.05 -21.87 18.27
N ALA A 203 -4.12 -22.54 18.64
CA ALA A 203 -4.82 -22.32 19.91
C ALA A 203 -4.72 -23.55 20.82
N GLY A 204 -4.70 -23.32 22.11
CA GLY A 204 -4.68 -24.38 23.11
C GLY A 204 -4.79 -23.82 24.54
N ARG A 205 -5.17 -24.67 25.49
CA ARG A 205 -5.20 -24.29 26.91
C ARG A 205 -3.78 -23.97 27.41
N PRO A 206 -3.61 -23.17 28.46
CA PRO A 206 -2.32 -22.90 29.06
C PRO A 206 -1.55 -24.20 29.34
N SER A 207 -0.25 -24.19 29.13
CA SER A 207 0.67 -25.33 29.36
C SER A 207 0.50 -26.54 28.43
N MET A 208 -0.31 -26.47 27.38
CA MET A 208 -0.48 -27.56 26.41
C MET A 208 0.60 -27.63 25.32
N GLY A 209 1.63 -26.83 25.41
CA GLY A 209 2.75 -26.86 24.44
C GLY A 209 2.56 -26.03 23.18
N LYS A 210 1.59 -25.10 23.13
CA LYS A 210 1.34 -24.20 22.00
C LYS A 210 2.60 -23.51 21.47
N THR A 211 3.35 -22.83 22.35
CA THR A 211 4.58 -22.13 22.02
C THR A 211 5.68 -23.12 21.59
N SER A 212 5.74 -24.31 22.19
CA SER A 212 6.70 -25.33 21.79
C SER A 212 6.44 -25.85 20.38
N LEU A 213 5.18 -26.09 20.03
CA LEU A 213 4.82 -26.51 18.66
C LEU A 213 5.18 -25.43 17.64
N ALA A 214 4.84 -24.15 17.92
CA ALA A 214 5.17 -23.04 17.02
C ALA A 214 6.68 -22.91 16.83
N MET A 215 7.47 -23.01 17.92
CA MET A 215 8.93 -22.93 17.84
C MET A 215 9.55 -24.13 17.09
N ASN A 216 8.99 -25.34 17.24
CA ASN A 216 9.45 -26.50 16.49
C ASN A 216 9.15 -26.39 14.99
N ILE A 217 8.00 -25.83 14.62
CA ILE A 217 7.70 -25.52 13.22
C ILE A 217 8.71 -24.48 12.69
N ALA A 218 8.94 -23.39 13.44
CA ALA A 218 9.91 -22.38 13.07
C ALA A 218 11.33 -22.94 12.89
N GLU A 219 11.75 -23.85 13.79
CA GLU A 219 13.03 -24.53 13.72
C GLU A 219 13.13 -25.44 12.49
N ASN A 220 12.08 -26.22 12.21
CA ASN A 220 12.03 -27.11 11.03
C ASN A 220 12.11 -26.31 9.72
N VAL A 221 11.35 -25.22 9.60
CA VAL A 221 11.39 -24.34 8.43
C VAL A 221 12.80 -23.74 8.27
N ALA A 222 13.38 -23.19 9.34
CA ALA A 222 14.71 -22.59 9.28
C ALA A 222 15.84 -23.57 8.94
N LYS A 223 15.64 -24.88 9.17
CA LYS A 223 16.63 -25.92 8.84
C LYS A 223 16.49 -26.45 7.42
N ASN A 224 15.28 -26.54 6.93
CA ASN A 224 14.98 -27.31 5.71
C ASN A 224 14.74 -26.41 4.48
N GLU A 225 14.47 -25.12 4.72
CA GLU A 225 14.13 -24.17 3.68
C GLU A 225 15.16 -23.05 3.59
N ASP A 226 15.37 -22.51 2.40
CA ASP A 226 16.21 -21.35 2.21
C ASP A 226 15.45 -20.08 2.66
N GLY A 227 15.90 -19.46 3.74
CA GLY A 227 15.28 -18.24 4.23
C GLY A 227 15.51 -17.99 5.73
N CYS A 228 14.80 -16.97 6.26
CA CYS A 228 14.86 -16.59 7.67
C CYS A 228 13.46 -16.70 8.30
N VAL A 229 13.39 -17.18 9.53
CA VAL A 229 12.16 -17.16 10.34
C VAL A 229 12.27 -16.08 11.40
N ALA A 230 11.36 -15.10 11.38
CA ALA A 230 11.25 -14.05 12.40
C ALA A 230 10.26 -14.48 13.49
N VAL A 231 10.68 -14.40 14.76
CA VAL A 231 9.85 -14.75 15.90
C VAL A 231 9.60 -13.51 16.76
N PHE A 232 8.31 -13.13 16.91
CA PHE A 232 7.87 -12.04 17.76
C PHE A 232 7.18 -12.61 19.02
N SER A 233 7.73 -12.39 20.19
CA SER A 233 7.20 -12.93 21.45
C SER A 233 6.89 -11.82 22.43
N LEU A 234 5.63 -11.76 22.89
CA LEU A 234 5.16 -10.86 23.94
C LEU A 234 5.11 -11.52 25.31
N GLU A 235 5.19 -12.86 25.38
CA GLU A 235 5.05 -13.64 26.61
C GLU A 235 6.42 -14.07 27.20
N MET A 236 7.40 -14.36 26.34
CA MET A 236 8.67 -14.94 26.73
C MET A 236 9.84 -14.10 26.24
N SER A 237 10.92 -14.01 27.05
CA SER A 237 12.15 -13.35 26.63
C SER A 237 12.86 -14.14 25.52
N SER A 238 13.65 -13.43 24.70
CA SER A 238 14.49 -14.03 23.64
C SER A 238 15.42 -15.10 24.19
N GLN A 239 16.03 -14.86 25.35
CA GLN A 239 16.89 -15.85 26.02
C GLN A 239 16.15 -17.16 26.37
N SER A 240 14.91 -17.06 26.86
CA SER A 240 14.11 -18.23 27.21
C SER A 240 13.71 -19.03 25.95
N LEU A 241 13.38 -18.35 24.84
CA LEU A 241 13.08 -19.01 23.57
C LEU A 241 14.34 -19.67 22.98
N THR A 242 15.49 -18.99 23.02
CA THR A 242 16.77 -19.56 22.55
C THR A 242 17.15 -20.80 23.35
N ALA A 243 17.03 -20.77 24.68
CA ALA A 243 17.32 -21.94 25.52
C ALA A 243 16.40 -23.14 25.17
N ARG A 244 15.13 -22.90 24.85
CA ARG A 244 14.21 -23.95 24.36
C ARG A 244 14.63 -24.52 23.02
N MET A 245 15.01 -23.67 22.06
CA MET A 245 15.51 -24.12 20.76
C MET A 245 16.76 -24.97 20.92
N MET A 246 17.73 -24.53 21.73
CA MET A 246 18.96 -25.30 22.02
C MET A 246 18.65 -26.65 22.65
N ALA A 247 17.71 -26.71 23.62
CA ALA A 247 17.26 -27.96 24.23
C ALA A 247 16.60 -28.89 23.21
N SER A 248 15.76 -28.34 22.33
CA SER A 248 15.10 -29.08 21.24
C SER A 248 16.12 -29.68 20.26
N MET A 249 17.03 -28.83 19.76
CA MET A 249 18.07 -29.25 18.81
C MET A 249 19.04 -30.29 19.37
N ALA A 250 19.36 -30.17 20.64
CA ALA A 250 20.26 -31.10 21.34
C ALA A 250 19.54 -32.36 21.88
N ALA A 251 18.20 -32.46 21.73
CA ALA A 251 17.37 -33.51 22.32
C ALA A 251 17.56 -33.66 23.83
N ILE A 252 17.81 -32.54 24.57
CA ILE A 252 18.03 -32.48 25.99
C ILE A 252 16.76 -32.01 26.71
N SER A 253 16.50 -32.55 27.92
CA SER A 253 15.41 -32.07 28.77
C SER A 253 15.62 -30.60 29.14
N GLN A 254 14.55 -29.78 29.02
CA GLN A 254 14.56 -28.37 29.45
C GLN A 254 14.90 -28.18 30.92
N GLN A 255 14.61 -29.21 31.77
CA GLN A 255 15.02 -29.18 33.20
C GLN A 255 16.52 -29.20 33.38
N ASN A 256 17.24 -29.97 32.57
CA ASN A 256 18.69 -30.05 32.60
C ASN A 256 19.33 -28.73 32.14
N VAL A 257 18.73 -28.07 31.13
CA VAL A 257 19.22 -26.75 30.69
C VAL A 257 18.98 -25.68 31.73
N LYS A 258 17.89 -25.74 32.50
CA LYS A 258 17.60 -24.79 33.60
C LYS A 258 18.43 -25.03 34.86
N SER A 259 18.79 -26.28 35.14
CA SER A 259 19.58 -26.64 36.31
C SER A 259 21.11 -26.59 36.04
N ALA A 260 21.52 -26.27 34.80
CA ALA A 260 22.91 -26.30 34.36
C ALA A 260 23.63 -27.62 34.68
N ASN A 261 22.93 -28.74 34.69
CA ASN A 261 23.40 -30.11 34.86
C ASN A 261 23.44 -30.86 33.54
#